data_5c5298e72154a3a89d44e55e7815859d
#
_entry.id   5c5298e72154a3a89d44e55e7815859d
#
_cell.length_a   1.000
_cell.length_b   1.000
_cell.length_c   1.000
_cell.angle_alpha   90.00
_cell.angle_beta   90.00
_cell.angle_gamma   90.00
#
_symmetry.space_group_name_H-M   'P 1'
#
loop_
_entity.id
_entity.type
_entity.pdbx_description
1 polymer ?
#
loop_
_entity_poly.entity_id
_entity_poly.type
_entity_poly.pdbx_seq_one_letter_code
_entity_poly.pdbx_strand_id
1 'polypeptide(L)'
;LVTSRWASDLVDHAEGLDEHTRHKASFYVKQVSNAIAPSNFILTNPELFRETVASNGENLVRGMKMLAEDIAAGRGDLKLRQADYAPFEIGKNIATTPGKVIGRSDVAEIIQYDPTTETVLKRPLLICPPWINKYYILDLNPQKSFIRWAIEQGHTVFVISWINPDERHGAKGWEAYIREGLQYGLDMVEKATGEKEVNAIGYCVGGTLLAAALALLAQEGDHRIRSATFFTTQVDFTYAGD
;
A
#
# COMPACT_ATOMS: atom_id res chain seq x y z
N LEU A 1 14.31 26.48 17.76
CA LEU A 1 15.08 25.50 18.58
C LEU A 1 14.80 25.67 20.08
N VAL A 2 14.88 26.90 20.67
CA VAL A 2 14.64 27.11 22.11
C VAL A 2 13.18 26.86 22.47
N THR A 3 12.26 27.43 21.72
CA THR A 3 10.80 27.25 21.91
C THR A 3 10.35 25.82 21.71
N SER A 4 10.92 25.10 20.72
CA SER A 4 10.60 23.69 20.50
C SER A 4 11.08 22.81 21.66
N ARG A 5 12.28 23.05 22.18
CA ARG A 5 12.79 22.34 23.37
C ARG A 5 11.93 22.63 24.60
N TRP A 6 11.62 23.91 24.85
CA TRP A 6 10.76 24.27 25.94
C TRP A 6 9.38 23.60 25.86
N ALA A 7 8.76 23.55 24.69
CA ALA A 7 7.48 22.88 24.49
C ALA A 7 7.56 21.37 24.73
N SER A 8 8.65 20.72 24.27
CA SER A 8 8.91 19.30 24.54
C SER A 8 9.12 19.05 26.04
N ASP A 9 9.95 19.89 26.70
CA ASP A 9 10.22 19.78 28.13
C ASP A 9 8.95 19.91 28.96
N LEU A 10 8.00 20.80 28.57
CA LEU A 10 6.70 20.94 29.25
C LEU A 10 5.89 19.63 29.20
N VAL A 11 5.87 18.95 28.07
CA VAL A 11 5.13 17.70 27.94
C VAL A 11 5.83 16.56 28.69
N ASP A 12 7.16 16.48 28.57
CA ASP A 12 7.95 15.41 29.16
C ASP A 12 7.92 15.44 30.70
N HIS A 13 7.81 16.63 31.29
CA HIS A 13 7.75 16.86 32.74
C HIS A 13 6.33 17.13 33.26
N ALA A 14 5.30 17.03 32.43
CA ALA A 14 3.91 17.26 32.88
C ALA A 14 3.49 16.14 33.85
N GLU A 15 3.01 16.53 35.03
CA GLU A 15 2.47 15.61 36.01
C GLU A 15 1.05 15.17 35.66
N GLY A 16 0.70 13.93 36.05
CA GLY A 16 -0.67 13.41 35.88
C GLY A 16 -0.99 12.88 34.47
N LEU A 17 -0.03 12.87 33.55
CA LEU A 17 -0.21 12.23 32.24
C LEU A 17 0.19 10.75 32.29
N ASP A 18 -0.68 9.87 31.79
CA ASP A 18 -0.29 8.49 31.48
C ASP A 18 0.71 8.46 30.31
N GLU A 19 1.40 7.32 30.16
CA GLU A 19 2.47 7.14 29.17
C GLU A 19 1.96 7.37 27.72
N HIS A 20 0.79 6.82 27.39
CA HIS A 20 0.20 6.95 26.06
C HIS A 20 -0.15 8.41 25.73
N THR A 21 -0.78 9.12 26.68
CA THR A 21 -1.12 10.54 26.51
C THR A 21 0.13 11.41 26.37
N ARG A 22 1.17 11.14 27.16
CA ARG A 22 2.46 11.82 27.07
C ARG A 22 3.10 11.61 25.69
N HIS A 23 3.18 10.37 25.22
CA HIS A 23 3.72 10.02 23.90
C HIS A 23 2.96 10.77 22.79
N LYS A 24 1.63 10.74 22.82
CA LYS A 24 0.77 11.45 21.86
C LYS A 24 0.99 12.96 21.86
N ALA A 25 1.11 13.57 23.05
CA ALA A 25 1.36 14.99 23.17
C ALA A 25 2.75 15.37 22.64
N SER A 26 3.80 14.59 22.96
CA SER A 26 5.16 14.76 22.44
C SER A 26 5.20 14.65 20.93
N PHE A 27 4.48 13.69 20.35
CA PHE A 27 4.33 13.56 18.90
C PHE A 27 3.78 14.85 18.27
N TYR A 28 2.67 15.39 18.78
CA TYR A 28 2.08 16.62 18.22
C TYR A 28 2.98 17.83 18.39
N VAL A 29 3.64 18.00 19.54
CA VAL A 29 4.63 19.07 19.75
C VAL A 29 5.76 18.98 18.74
N LYS A 30 6.27 17.78 18.48
CA LYS A 30 7.32 17.53 17.49
C LYS A 30 6.83 17.85 16.07
N GLN A 31 5.60 17.43 15.71
CA GLN A 31 5.02 17.74 14.39
C GLN A 31 4.85 19.24 14.16
N VAL A 32 4.27 19.97 15.13
CA VAL A 32 4.11 21.43 15.04
C VAL A 32 5.47 22.12 14.95
N SER A 33 6.43 21.72 15.79
CA SER A 33 7.78 22.28 15.78
C SER A 33 8.49 22.06 14.45
N ASN A 34 8.33 20.88 13.84
CA ASN A 34 8.87 20.57 12.53
C ASN A 34 8.18 21.38 11.43
N ALA A 35 6.85 21.55 11.51
CA ALA A 35 6.10 22.30 10.51
C ALA A 35 6.51 23.78 10.45
N ILE A 36 6.83 24.39 11.59
CA ILE A 36 7.25 25.80 11.68
C ILE A 36 8.79 25.97 11.64
N ALA A 37 9.53 24.91 11.35
CA ALA A 37 11.00 24.98 11.28
C ALA A 37 11.44 25.99 10.19
N PRO A 38 12.46 26.81 10.45
CA PRO A 38 12.96 27.80 9.47
C PRO A 38 13.35 27.19 8.12
N SER A 39 13.78 25.93 8.09
CA SER A 39 14.11 25.21 6.88
C SER A 39 12.93 24.98 5.93
N ASN A 40 11.68 25.14 6.40
CA ASN A 40 10.49 24.97 5.57
C ASN A 40 10.07 26.25 4.81
N PHE A 41 10.74 27.37 5.07
CA PHE A 41 10.36 28.65 4.48
C PHE A 41 11.46 29.20 3.59
N ILE A 42 11.10 29.73 2.43
CA ILE A 42 12.01 30.24 1.41
C ILE A 42 13.02 31.25 1.96
N LEU A 43 12.55 32.20 2.79
CA LEU A 43 13.38 33.29 3.31
C LEU A 43 14.30 32.88 4.46
N THR A 44 14.05 31.76 5.13
CA THR A 44 14.78 31.35 6.32
C THR A 44 15.49 30.01 6.18
N ASN A 45 15.36 29.34 5.02
CA ASN A 45 16.07 28.10 4.73
C ASN A 45 17.53 28.40 4.32
N PRO A 46 18.54 28.02 5.13
CA PRO A 46 19.94 28.35 4.84
C PRO A 46 20.52 27.58 3.64
N GLU A 47 19.97 26.38 3.33
CA GLU A 47 20.35 25.62 2.14
C GLU A 47 19.84 26.28 0.87
N LEU A 48 18.55 26.65 0.87
CA LEU A 48 17.95 27.35 -0.25
C LEU A 48 18.63 28.71 -0.49
N PHE A 49 18.97 29.43 0.56
CA PHE A 49 19.72 30.70 0.43
C PHE A 49 21.07 30.49 -0.24
N ARG A 50 21.85 29.50 0.21
CA ARG A 50 23.15 29.17 -0.42
C ARG A 50 23.01 28.79 -1.88
N GLU A 51 22.06 27.93 -2.19
CA GLU A 51 21.78 27.51 -3.58
C GLU A 51 21.31 28.69 -4.45
N THR A 52 20.49 29.60 -3.88
CA THR A 52 20.03 30.78 -4.61
C THR A 52 21.20 31.73 -4.95
N VAL A 53 22.12 31.92 -4.02
CA VAL A 53 23.35 32.70 -4.30
C VAL A 53 24.23 32.00 -5.33
N ALA A 54 24.47 30.69 -5.16
CA ALA A 54 25.32 29.92 -6.06
C ALA A 54 24.78 29.85 -7.51
N SER A 55 23.45 29.77 -7.66
CA SER A 55 22.80 29.71 -8.98
C SER A 55 22.34 31.06 -9.52
N ASN A 56 22.72 32.19 -8.88
CA ASN A 56 22.23 33.53 -9.23
C ASN A 56 20.70 33.62 -9.35
N GLY A 57 19.97 32.85 -8.50
CA GLY A 57 18.51 32.83 -8.47
C GLY A 57 17.83 31.89 -9.46
N GLU A 58 18.57 31.17 -10.31
CA GLU A 58 18.00 30.25 -11.32
C GLU A 58 17.17 29.13 -10.67
N ASN A 59 17.55 28.67 -9.48
CA ASN A 59 16.79 27.66 -8.71
C ASN A 59 15.36 28.15 -8.40
N LEU A 60 15.18 29.41 -8.05
CA LEU A 60 13.86 30.00 -7.77
C LEU A 60 13.01 30.11 -9.04
N VAL A 61 13.62 30.55 -10.14
CA VAL A 61 12.94 30.64 -11.45
C VAL A 61 12.48 29.22 -11.89
N ARG A 62 13.36 28.23 -11.79
CA ARG A 62 13.04 26.84 -12.09
C ARG A 62 11.91 26.31 -11.21
N GLY A 63 11.97 26.58 -9.91
CA GLY A 63 10.93 26.17 -8.96
C GLY A 63 9.56 26.78 -9.26
N MET A 64 9.52 28.08 -9.57
CA MET A 64 8.28 28.76 -9.97
C MET A 64 7.70 28.23 -11.27
N LYS A 65 8.58 27.93 -12.26
CA LYS A 65 8.15 27.31 -13.51
C LYS A 65 7.53 25.93 -13.27
N MET A 66 8.18 25.08 -12.47
CA MET A 66 7.65 23.75 -12.13
C MET A 66 6.30 23.86 -11.39
N LEU A 67 6.18 24.80 -10.44
CA LEU A 67 4.92 25.05 -9.74
C LEU A 67 3.79 25.47 -10.71
N ALA A 68 4.08 26.38 -11.62
CA ALA A 68 3.10 26.81 -12.62
C ALA A 68 2.66 25.66 -13.55
N GLU A 69 3.60 24.81 -13.97
CA GLU A 69 3.32 23.63 -14.77
C GLU A 69 2.45 22.62 -14.01
N ASP A 70 2.72 22.42 -12.72
CA ASP A 70 1.95 21.49 -11.86
C ASP A 70 0.52 21.98 -11.60
N ILE A 71 0.34 23.29 -11.39
CA ILE A 71 -1.00 23.91 -11.28
C ILE A 71 -1.77 23.79 -12.60
N ALA A 72 -1.11 24.05 -13.72
CA ALA A 72 -1.74 23.91 -15.04
C ALA A 72 -2.16 22.46 -15.32
N ALA A 73 -1.30 21.48 -15.02
CA ALA A 73 -1.59 20.06 -15.17
C ALA A 73 -2.71 19.60 -14.22
N GLY A 74 -2.81 20.21 -13.03
CA GLY A 74 -3.87 19.98 -12.04
C GLY A 74 -5.20 20.68 -12.34
N ARG A 75 -5.31 21.45 -13.47
CA ARG A 75 -6.49 22.26 -13.82
C ARG A 75 -6.91 23.25 -12.76
N GLY A 76 -5.93 23.86 -12.09
CA GLY A 76 -6.12 24.82 -11.01
C GLY A 76 -5.84 24.26 -9.61
N ASP A 77 -5.83 22.95 -9.44
CA ASP A 77 -5.40 22.31 -8.22
C ASP A 77 -3.89 22.05 -8.24
N LEU A 78 -3.23 22.17 -7.09
CA LEU A 78 -1.82 21.83 -6.98
C LEU A 78 -1.63 20.31 -6.96
N LYS A 79 -1.28 19.76 -8.13
CA LYS A 79 -0.99 18.34 -8.30
C LYS A 79 0.48 18.15 -8.67
N LEU A 80 1.31 17.93 -7.67
CA LEU A 80 2.75 17.74 -7.86
C LEU A 80 3.04 16.49 -8.71
N ARG A 81 3.83 16.67 -9.77
CA ARG A 81 4.34 15.57 -10.58
C ARG A 81 5.52 14.94 -9.86
N GLN A 82 5.35 13.71 -9.39
CA GLN A 82 6.40 12.94 -8.72
C GLN A 82 7.08 11.93 -9.65
N ALA A 83 6.39 11.54 -10.72
CA ALA A 83 6.89 10.61 -11.72
C ALA A 83 6.32 10.93 -13.11
N ASP A 84 7.03 10.52 -14.14
CA ASP A 84 6.51 10.48 -15.50
C ASP A 84 5.79 9.14 -15.70
N TYR A 85 4.47 9.20 -15.89
CA TYR A 85 3.62 8.02 -16.10
C TYR A 85 3.45 7.67 -17.58
N ALA A 86 3.82 8.58 -18.49
CA ALA A 86 3.60 8.40 -19.92
C ALA A 86 4.29 7.17 -20.53
N PRO A 87 5.49 6.75 -20.05
CA PRO A 87 6.15 5.56 -20.56
C PRO A 87 5.51 4.23 -20.14
N PHE A 88 4.60 4.23 -19.15
CA PHE A 88 4.07 3.00 -18.56
C PHE A 88 2.69 2.67 -19.11
N GLU A 89 2.58 1.46 -19.67
CA GLU A 89 1.32 0.93 -20.20
C GLU A 89 1.08 -0.48 -19.68
N ILE A 90 -0.06 -0.64 -18.94
CA ILE A 90 -0.47 -1.92 -18.36
C ILE A 90 -0.69 -2.94 -19.49
N GLY A 91 -0.13 -4.12 -19.32
CA GLY A 91 -0.19 -5.22 -20.28
C GLY A 91 0.85 -5.13 -21.40
N LYS A 92 1.61 -4.03 -21.50
CA LYS A 92 2.70 -3.89 -22.48
C LYS A 92 4.08 -3.91 -21.84
N ASN A 93 4.31 -3.08 -20.83
CA ASN A 93 5.61 -2.96 -20.16
C ASN A 93 5.53 -3.02 -18.63
N ILE A 94 4.32 -2.99 -18.07
CA ILE A 94 4.03 -3.37 -16.69
C ILE A 94 2.84 -4.34 -16.67
N ALA A 95 2.76 -5.19 -15.65
CA ALA A 95 1.71 -6.20 -15.50
C ALA A 95 1.60 -7.11 -16.74
N THR A 96 2.73 -7.63 -17.21
CA THR A 96 2.80 -8.35 -18.49
C THR A 96 2.58 -9.85 -18.40
N THR A 97 2.47 -10.40 -17.19
CA THR A 97 2.19 -11.83 -17.00
C THR A 97 0.77 -12.15 -17.45
N PRO A 98 0.57 -13.09 -18.39
CA PRO A 98 -0.74 -13.42 -18.93
C PRO A 98 -1.68 -13.97 -17.87
N GLY A 99 -2.93 -13.54 -17.91
CA GLY A 99 -3.98 -13.97 -17.00
C GLY A 99 -5.33 -13.38 -17.36
N LYS A 100 -6.36 -13.75 -16.60
CA LYS A 100 -7.73 -13.28 -16.83
C LYS A 100 -8.48 -13.07 -15.53
N VAL A 101 -9.39 -12.13 -15.51
CA VAL A 101 -10.34 -11.95 -14.42
C VAL A 101 -11.38 -13.06 -14.49
N ILE A 102 -11.49 -13.85 -13.42
CA ILE A 102 -12.42 -14.96 -13.31
C ILE A 102 -13.66 -14.68 -12.44
N GLY A 103 -13.62 -13.59 -11.69
CA GLY A 103 -14.74 -13.17 -10.85
C GLY A 103 -14.61 -11.72 -10.41
N ARG A 104 -15.75 -11.11 -10.07
CA ARG A 104 -15.88 -9.74 -9.58
C ARG A 104 -16.85 -9.68 -8.43
N SER A 105 -16.48 -8.99 -7.37
CA SER A 105 -17.33 -8.56 -6.27
C SER A 105 -17.43 -7.02 -6.27
N ASP A 106 -18.08 -6.46 -5.26
CA ASP A 106 -18.14 -5.00 -5.11
C ASP A 106 -16.77 -4.39 -4.76
N VAL A 107 -15.85 -5.15 -4.13
CA VAL A 107 -14.58 -4.61 -3.62
C VAL A 107 -13.36 -5.17 -4.34
N ALA A 108 -13.50 -6.24 -5.12
CA ALA A 108 -12.36 -6.90 -5.75
C ALA A 108 -12.68 -7.64 -7.05
N GLU A 109 -11.68 -7.79 -7.88
CA GLU A 109 -11.61 -8.75 -8.98
C GLU A 109 -10.62 -9.86 -8.61
N ILE A 110 -10.91 -11.08 -9.07
CA ILE A 110 -9.99 -12.21 -8.89
C ILE A 110 -9.34 -12.52 -10.23
N ILE A 111 -8.01 -12.40 -10.27
CA ILE A 111 -7.22 -12.68 -11.47
C ILE A 111 -6.60 -14.05 -11.33
N GLN A 112 -6.82 -14.94 -12.32
CA GLN A 112 -6.09 -16.18 -12.49
C GLN A 112 -5.02 -15.99 -13.55
N TYR A 113 -3.77 -16.36 -13.25
CA TYR A 113 -2.68 -16.33 -14.21
C TYR A 113 -2.55 -17.63 -14.97
N ASP A 114 -2.17 -17.53 -16.25
CA ASP A 114 -2.00 -18.69 -17.12
C ASP A 114 -0.74 -19.48 -16.73
N PRO A 115 -0.82 -20.81 -16.63
CA PRO A 115 0.33 -21.64 -16.27
C PRO A 115 1.38 -21.63 -17.39
N THR A 116 2.65 -21.77 -17.01
CA THR A 116 3.78 -21.86 -17.94
C THR A 116 4.46 -23.23 -17.92
N THR A 117 3.96 -24.15 -17.09
CA THR A 117 4.46 -25.52 -16.94
C THR A 117 3.42 -26.53 -17.43
N GLU A 118 3.86 -27.72 -17.92
CA GLU A 118 2.96 -28.77 -18.38
C GLU A 118 2.05 -29.31 -17.28
N THR A 119 2.55 -29.32 -16.04
CA THR A 119 1.80 -29.73 -14.86
C THR A 119 1.92 -28.67 -13.79
N VAL A 120 0.91 -28.54 -12.94
CA VAL A 120 0.88 -27.58 -11.84
C VAL A 120 0.72 -28.30 -10.51
N LEU A 121 1.15 -27.64 -9.45
CA LEU A 121 0.93 -28.10 -8.08
C LEU A 121 -0.57 -28.15 -7.80
N LYS A 122 -1.02 -29.23 -7.15
CA LYS A 122 -2.44 -29.44 -6.86
C LYS A 122 -3.08 -28.29 -6.08
N ARG A 123 -2.39 -27.81 -5.03
CA ARG A 123 -2.94 -26.74 -4.18
C ARG A 123 -2.65 -25.37 -4.77
N PRO A 124 -3.69 -24.58 -5.12
CA PRO A 124 -3.52 -23.25 -5.69
C PRO A 124 -2.92 -22.26 -4.68
N LEU A 125 -2.36 -21.17 -5.18
CA LEU A 125 -1.81 -20.05 -4.44
C LEU A 125 -2.70 -18.83 -4.62
N LEU A 126 -3.31 -18.35 -3.52
CA LEU A 126 -4.08 -17.10 -3.50
C LEU A 126 -3.24 -16.00 -2.86
N ILE A 127 -3.05 -14.91 -3.58
CA ILE A 127 -2.29 -13.75 -3.11
C ILE A 127 -3.25 -12.60 -2.76
N CYS A 128 -3.13 -12.11 -1.53
CA CYS A 128 -3.83 -10.95 -1.00
C CYS A 128 -2.85 -9.76 -0.90
N PRO A 129 -2.73 -8.93 -1.95
CA PRO A 129 -1.86 -7.76 -1.94
C PRO A 129 -2.52 -6.61 -1.18
N PRO A 130 -1.77 -5.55 -0.84
CA PRO A 130 -2.34 -4.35 -0.24
C PRO A 130 -3.22 -3.59 -1.24
N TRP A 131 -4.32 -2.97 -0.75
CA TRP A 131 -5.16 -2.08 -1.56
C TRP A 131 -4.57 -0.68 -1.75
N ILE A 132 -3.48 -0.36 -1.06
CA ILE A 132 -2.71 0.87 -1.24
C ILE A 132 -2.01 0.86 -2.61
N ASN A 133 -1.55 -0.31 -3.05
CA ASN A 133 -0.91 -0.54 -4.34
C ASN A 133 -1.89 -1.18 -5.33
N LYS A 134 -1.50 -1.18 -6.60
CA LYS A 134 -2.21 -1.96 -7.63
C LYS A 134 -1.83 -3.44 -7.54
N TYR A 135 -2.70 -4.33 -8.03
CA TYR A 135 -2.46 -5.78 -8.03
C TYR A 135 -1.09 -6.16 -8.60
N TYR A 136 -0.60 -5.38 -9.57
CA TYR A 136 0.67 -5.62 -10.27
C TYR A 136 1.91 -5.14 -9.51
N ILE A 137 1.80 -4.73 -8.24
CA ILE A 137 3.00 -4.46 -7.44
C ILE A 137 3.95 -5.67 -7.37
N LEU A 138 3.40 -6.87 -7.50
CA LEU A 138 4.14 -8.13 -7.57
C LEU A 138 4.36 -8.62 -9.01
N ASP A 139 4.04 -7.80 -10.03
CA ASP A 139 4.18 -8.11 -11.46
C ASP A 139 4.56 -6.86 -12.26
N LEU A 140 5.67 -6.19 -11.87
CA LEU A 140 6.05 -4.92 -12.47
C LEU A 140 6.56 -5.09 -13.91
N ASN A 141 7.51 -6.00 -14.11
CA ASN A 141 8.05 -6.35 -15.42
C ASN A 141 8.59 -7.80 -15.38
N PRO A 142 9.00 -8.37 -16.51
CA PRO A 142 9.45 -9.77 -16.57
C PRO A 142 10.60 -10.15 -15.61
N GLN A 143 11.48 -9.19 -15.29
CA GLN A 143 12.60 -9.39 -14.38
C GLN A 143 12.24 -9.13 -12.91
N LYS A 144 11.15 -8.39 -12.66
CA LYS A 144 10.67 -8.01 -11.33
C LYS A 144 9.21 -8.42 -11.18
N SER A 145 8.94 -9.72 -11.34
CA SER A 145 7.63 -10.31 -11.17
C SER A 145 7.71 -11.54 -10.29
N PHE A 146 7.18 -11.42 -9.08
CA PHE A 146 6.97 -12.56 -8.20
C PHE A 146 5.88 -13.49 -8.75
N ILE A 147 4.85 -12.93 -9.39
CA ILE A 147 3.77 -13.68 -10.02
C ILE A 147 4.34 -14.61 -11.10
N ARG A 148 5.14 -14.06 -12.02
CA ARG A 148 5.79 -14.83 -13.08
C ARG A 148 6.68 -15.93 -12.50
N TRP A 149 7.50 -15.60 -11.54
CA TRP A 149 8.34 -16.59 -10.87
C TRP A 149 7.49 -17.73 -10.28
N ALA A 150 6.39 -17.42 -9.59
CA ALA A 150 5.54 -18.44 -8.98
C ALA A 150 4.89 -19.37 -10.00
N ILE A 151 4.38 -18.85 -11.13
CA ILE A 151 3.83 -19.72 -12.20
C ILE A 151 4.91 -20.56 -12.88
N GLU A 152 6.14 -20.03 -13.03
CA GLU A 152 7.29 -20.79 -13.53
C GLU A 152 7.73 -21.92 -12.57
N GLN A 153 7.42 -21.81 -11.26
CA GLN A 153 7.61 -22.89 -10.28
C GLN A 153 6.42 -23.86 -10.22
N GLY A 154 5.46 -23.77 -11.14
CA GLY A 154 4.33 -24.69 -11.25
C GLY A 154 3.16 -24.36 -10.32
N HIS A 155 3.11 -23.17 -9.70
CA HIS A 155 1.92 -22.75 -8.95
C HIS A 155 0.79 -22.29 -9.87
N THR A 156 -0.45 -22.69 -9.56
CA THR A 156 -1.64 -22.03 -10.10
C THR A 156 -1.89 -20.80 -9.25
N VAL A 157 -1.63 -19.61 -9.80
CA VAL A 157 -1.62 -18.35 -9.06
C VAL A 157 -2.91 -17.57 -9.28
N PHE A 158 -3.51 -17.14 -8.17
CA PHE A 158 -4.63 -16.21 -8.13
C PHE A 158 -4.24 -14.97 -7.34
N VAL A 159 -4.68 -13.80 -7.80
CA VAL A 159 -4.43 -12.52 -7.13
C VAL A 159 -5.74 -11.78 -6.92
N ILE A 160 -5.93 -11.23 -5.73
CA ILE A 160 -7.01 -10.31 -5.44
C ILE A 160 -6.61 -8.93 -5.97
N SER A 161 -7.35 -8.42 -6.94
CA SER A 161 -7.21 -7.07 -7.47
C SER A 161 -8.26 -6.18 -6.83
N TRP A 162 -7.85 -5.36 -5.86
CA TRP A 162 -8.76 -4.44 -5.17
C TRP A 162 -9.22 -3.33 -6.11
N ILE A 163 -10.50 -2.96 -6.02
CA ILE A 163 -11.04 -1.81 -6.76
C ILE A 163 -10.42 -0.49 -6.27
N ASN A 164 -10.62 0.58 -7.02
CA ASN A 164 -10.44 1.93 -6.52
C ASN A 164 -11.77 2.35 -5.87
N PRO A 165 -11.87 2.43 -4.53
CA PRO A 165 -13.14 2.76 -3.88
C PRO A 165 -13.57 4.19 -4.22
N ASP A 166 -14.88 4.37 -4.35
CA ASP A 166 -15.55 5.66 -4.49
C ASP A 166 -16.61 5.84 -3.39
N GLU A 167 -17.45 6.87 -3.48
CA GLU A 167 -18.48 7.18 -2.48
C GLU A 167 -19.44 6.02 -2.21
N ARG A 168 -19.71 5.17 -3.20
CA ARG A 168 -20.58 3.98 -3.07
C ARG A 168 -20.03 2.95 -2.07
N HIS A 169 -18.71 2.97 -1.85
CA HIS A 169 -18.00 2.05 -0.98
C HIS A 169 -17.75 2.61 0.43
N GLY A 170 -18.24 3.82 0.72
CA GLY A 170 -18.01 4.49 2.01
C GLY A 170 -18.49 3.72 3.25
N ALA A 171 -19.47 2.82 3.07
CA ALA A 171 -19.96 1.93 4.13
C ALA A 171 -19.24 0.57 4.23
N LYS A 172 -18.31 0.26 3.30
CA LYS A 172 -17.56 -0.99 3.30
C LYS A 172 -16.44 -0.94 4.35
N GLY A 173 -16.61 -1.64 5.44
CA GLY A 173 -15.62 -1.77 6.50
C GLY A 173 -14.70 -2.98 6.32
N TRP A 174 -13.90 -3.26 7.33
CA TRP A 174 -12.91 -4.34 7.34
C TRP A 174 -13.51 -5.72 7.03
N GLU A 175 -14.69 -6.03 7.61
CA GLU A 175 -15.38 -7.30 7.38
C GLU A 175 -15.80 -7.44 5.91
N ALA A 176 -16.23 -6.38 5.24
CA ALA A 176 -16.59 -6.43 3.82
C ALA A 176 -15.37 -6.83 2.97
N TYR A 177 -14.19 -6.31 3.27
CA TYR A 177 -12.95 -6.71 2.57
C TYR A 177 -12.58 -8.18 2.82
N ILE A 178 -12.83 -8.71 4.02
CA ILE A 178 -12.66 -10.14 4.29
C ILE A 178 -13.68 -10.95 3.48
N ARG A 179 -14.97 -10.62 3.56
CA ARG A 179 -16.05 -11.42 2.95
C ARG A 179 -16.05 -11.33 1.42
N GLU A 180 -16.07 -10.11 0.92
CA GLU A 180 -16.23 -9.83 -0.51
C GLU A 180 -14.87 -9.83 -1.26
N GLY A 181 -13.76 -9.79 -0.55
CA GLY A 181 -12.42 -9.89 -1.11
C GLY A 181 -11.81 -11.27 -0.94
N LEU A 182 -11.39 -11.61 0.29
CA LEU A 182 -10.63 -12.83 0.54
C LEU A 182 -11.49 -14.08 0.44
N GLN A 183 -12.65 -14.16 1.13
CA GLN A 183 -13.54 -15.32 1.05
C GLN A 183 -14.09 -15.50 -0.34
N TYR A 184 -14.52 -14.42 -0.99
CA TYR A 184 -14.91 -14.46 -2.40
C TYR A 184 -13.77 -14.99 -3.28
N GLY A 185 -12.51 -14.61 -3.02
CA GLY A 185 -11.34 -15.15 -3.68
C GLY A 185 -11.22 -16.66 -3.51
N LEU A 186 -11.42 -17.19 -2.30
CA LEU A 186 -11.42 -18.64 -2.03
C LEU A 186 -12.52 -19.35 -2.83
N ASP A 187 -13.72 -18.78 -2.88
CA ASP A 187 -14.84 -19.36 -3.64
C ASP A 187 -14.54 -19.40 -5.16
N MET A 188 -13.91 -18.35 -5.68
CA MET A 188 -13.52 -18.29 -7.09
C MET A 188 -12.39 -19.28 -7.42
N VAL A 189 -11.43 -19.48 -6.53
CA VAL A 189 -10.38 -20.50 -6.68
C VAL A 189 -11.00 -21.88 -6.72
N GLU A 190 -11.90 -22.22 -5.78
CA GLU A 190 -12.60 -23.51 -5.76
C GLU A 190 -13.41 -23.72 -7.05
N LYS A 191 -14.15 -22.70 -7.48
CA LYS A 191 -14.95 -22.76 -8.73
C LYS A 191 -14.07 -22.97 -9.97
N ALA A 192 -12.89 -22.38 -10.02
CA ALA A 192 -12.00 -22.45 -11.18
C ALA A 192 -11.20 -23.75 -11.25
N THR A 193 -10.84 -24.32 -10.09
CA THR A 193 -9.90 -25.46 -10.01
C THR A 193 -10.53 -26.75 -9.50
N GLY A 194 -11.66 -26.66 -8.79
CA GLY A 194 -12.24 -27.78 -8.02
C GLY A 194 -11.51 -28.08 -6.71
N GLU A 195 -10.41 -27.37 -6.41
CA GLU A 195 -9.63 -27.55 -5.19
C GLU A 195 -10.19 -26.68 -4.07
N LYS A 196 -10.51 -27.31 -2.93
CA LYS A 196 -11.04 -26.60 -1.77
C LYS A 196 -9.97 -25.95 -0.90
N GLU A 197 -8.74 -26.47 -0.96
CA GLU A 197 -7.64 -26.00 -0.14
C GLU A 197 -6.69 -25.12 -0.94
N VAL A 198 -6.27 -24.00 -0.36
CA VAL A 198 -5.30 -23.07 -0.94
C VAL A 198 -4.13 -22.82 0.01
N ASN A 199 -2.99 -22.42 -0.56
CA ASN A 199 -1.96 -21.68 0.16
C ASN A 199 -2.21 -20.19 -0.06
N ALA A 200 -2.05 -19.36 0.97
CA ALA A 200 -2.28 -17.94 0.88
C ALA A 200 -1.00 -17.14 1.12
N ILE A 201 -0.85 -16.03 0.40
CA ILE A 201 0.19 -15.03 0.68
C ILE A 201 -0.51 -13.72 1.00
N GLY A 202 -0.17 -13.11 2.15
CA GLY A 202 -0.58 -11.77 2.50
C GLY A 202 0.61 -10.81 2.41
N TYR A 203 0.48 -9.73 1.68
CA TYR A 203 1.53 -8.73 1.53
C TYR A 203 1.12 -7.41 2.18
N CYS A 204 1.94 -6.89 3.10
CA CYS A 204 1.74 -5.62 3.81
C CYS A 204 0.36 -5.59 4.50
N VAL A 205 -0.49 -4.57 4.26
CA VAL A 205 -1.85 -4.49 4.82
C VAL A 205 -2.77 -5.62 4.31
N GLY A 206 -2.48 -6.20 3.13
CA GLY A 206 -3.15 -7.43 2.69
C GLY A 206 -2.80 -8.63 3.57
N GLY A 207 -1.60 -8.66 4.15
CA GLY A 207 -1.21 -9.64 5.15
C GLY A 207 -1.93 -9.41 6.48
N THR A 208 -2.09 -8.15 6.91
CA THR A 208 -2.88 -7.81 8.10
C THR A 208 -4.35 -8.26 7.93
N LEU A 209 -4.92 -8.04 6.74
CA LEU A 209 -6.26 -8.54 6.41
C LEU A 209 -6.32 -10.08 6.44
N LEU A 210 -5.32 -10.75 5.84
CA LEU A 210 -5.23 -12.21 5.85
C LEU A 210 -5.14 -12.76 7.29
N ALA A 211 -4.34 -12.15 8.16
CA ALA A 211 -4.23 -12.57 9.54
C ALA A 211 -5.56 -12.44 10.30
N ALA A 212 -6.27 -11.33 10.14
CA ALA A 212 -7.60 -11.13 10.71
C ALA A 212 -8.62 -12.12 10.12
N ALA A 213 -8.56 -12.37 8.83
CA ALA A 213 -9.42 -13.34 8.16
C ALA A 213 -9.17 -14.78 8.64
N LEU A 214 -7.93 -15.17 8.88
CA LEU A 214 -7.60 -16.50 9.43
C LEU A 214 -8.24 -16.72 10.80
N ALA A 215 -8.24 -15.69 11.66
CA ALA A 215 -8.90 -15.77 12.97
C ALA A 215 -10.42 -15.93 12.82
N LEU A 216 -11.05 -15.16 11.92
CA LEU A 216 -12.48 -15.25 11.63
C LEU A 216 -12.85 -16.61 11.02
N LEU A 217 -12.12 -17.07 10.02
CA LEU A 217 -12.32 -18.36 9.36
C LEU A 217 -12.18 -19.52 10.34
N ALA A 218 -11.18 -19.47 11.24
CA ALA A 218 -11.00 -20.48 12.28
C ALA A 218 -12.20 -20.55 13.26
N GLN A 219 -12.76 -19.39 13.62
CA GLN A 219 -13.97 -19.31 14.45
C GLN A 219 -15.19 -19.88 13.74
N GLU A 220 -15.28 -19.71 12.42
CA GLU A 220 -16.37 -20.23 11.58
C GLU A 220 -16.18 -21.71 11.17
N GLY A 221 -15.04 -22.32 11.52
CA GLY A 221 -14.69 -23.68 11.12
C GLY A 221 -14.31 -23.82 9.65
N ASP A 222 -13.96 -22.72 8.97
CA ASP A 222 -13.45 -22.73 7.60
C ASP A 222 -11.93 -22.95 7.59
N HIS A 223 -11.50 -24.08 7.05
CA HIS A 223 -10.10 -24.52 7.02
C HIS A 223 -9.51 -24.54 5.60
N ARG A 224 -10.10 -23.82 4.66
CA ARG A 224 -9.66 -23.80 3.25
C ARG A 224 -8.25 -23.25 3.07
N ILE A 225 -7.75 -22.37 3.93
CA ILE A 225 -6.37 -21.88 3.90
C ILE A 225 -5.49 -22.86 4.71
N ARG A 226 -4.61 -23.58 4.03
CA ARG A 226 -3.74 -24.61 4.63
C ARG A 226 -2.39 -24.08 5.08
N SER A 227 -1.90 -23.04 4.42
CA SER A 227 -0.70 -22.30 4.83
C SER A 227 -0.87 -20.83 4.53
N ALA A 228 -0.29 -19.98 5.36
CA ALA A 228 -0.24 -18.55 5.15
C ALA A 228 1.22 -18.08 5.22
N THR A 229 1.63 -17.32 4.21
CA THR A 229 2.93 -16.67 4.15
C THR A 229 2.72 -15.16 4.23
N PHE A 230 3.48 -14.48 5.08
CA PHE A 230 3.33 -13.05 5.29
C PHE A 230 4.59 -12.30 4.84
N PHE A 231 4.39 -11.36 3.91
CA PHE A 231 5.44 -10.47 3.45
C PHE A 231 5.25 -9.08 4.07
N THR A 232 6.25 -8.58 4.80
CA THR A 232 6.24 -7.24 5.42
C THR A 232 4.92 -6.90 6.11
N THR A 233 4.38 -7.86 6.87
CA THR A 233 3.07 -7.77 7.52
C THR A 233 3.21 -7.37 8.97
N GLN A 234 2.38 -6.45 9.43
CA GLN A 234 2.24 -6.08 10.82
C GLN A 234 0.87 -6.54 11.33
N VAL A 235 0.86 -7.22 12.48
CA VAL A 235 -0.37 -7.75 13.13
C VAL A 235 -0.52 -7.23 14.55
N ASP A 236 0.54 -6.73 15.16
CA ASP A 236 0.53 -6.06 16.46
C ASP A 236 0.88 -4.59 16.26
N PHE A 237 -0.04 -3.70 16.69
CA PHE A 237 0.07 -2.24 16.54
C PHE A 237 0.31 -1.54 17.87
N THR A 238 0.60 -2.28 18.95
CA THR A 238 0.76 -1.73 20.31
C THR A 238 1.83 -0.63 20.37
N TYR A 239 2.92 -0.81 19.64
CA TYR A 239 4.04 0.13 19.55
C TYR A 239 4.31 0.55 18.09
N ALA A 240 3.27 0.63 17.29
CA ALA A 240 3.40 1.04 15.90
C ALA A 240 3.49 2.57 15.78
N GLY A 241 4.61 3.04 15.27
CA GLY A 241 4.93 4.45 15.10
C GLY A 241 5.63 5.07 16.31
N ASP A 242 6.77 5.70 16.06
CA ASP A 242 7.57 6.45 17.05
C ASP A 242 7.16 7.93 17.09
#